data_58d9234cf0c83f77aa478761e9282a16
#
_entry.id   58d9234cf0c83f77aa478761e9282a16
#
_cell.length_a   1.000
_cell.length_b   1.000
_cell.length_c   1.000
_cell.angle_alpha   90.00
_cell.angle_beta   90.00
_cell.angle_gamma   90.00
#
_symmetry.space_group_name_H-M   'P 1'
#
loop_
_entity.id
_entity.type
_entity.pdbx_description
1 polymer ?
#
loop_
_entity_poly.entity_id
_entity_poly.type
_entity_poly.pdbx_seq_one_letter_code
_entity_poly.pdbx_strand_id
1 'polypeptide(L)'
;MTPYEKGRSFEYTTIRALKAKGFTCMRSYASRTPADIWAVRDGRAYFIQAKLHGAISAKEWDTFLEYCHEAGAEPIISKRPDGKTRGVEFYRILNRRGTGKRPWELLTLTDFGLI
;
A
#
# COMPACT_ATOMS: atom_id res chain seq x y z
N MET A 1 5.08 -5.20 -22.35
CA MET A 1 5.04 -5.59 -20.92
C MET A 1 3.67 -6.16 -20.60
N THR A 2 3.61 -7.35 -20.00
CA THR A 2 2.36 -7.99 -19.61
C THR A 2 1.75 -7.27 -18.39
N PRO A 3 0.44 -7.45 -18.13
CA PRO A 3 -0.17 -6.91 -16.91
C PRO A 3 0.56 -7.36 -15.63
N TYR A 4 1.00 -8.61 -15.58
CA TYR A 4 1.77 -9.13 -14.44
C TYR A 4 3.08 -8.38 -14.27
N GLU A 5 3.82 -8.16 -15.34
CA GLU A 5 5.09 -7.44 -15.30
C GLU A 5 4.89 -5.98 -14.90
N LYS A 6 3.82 -5.33 -15.37
CA LYS A 6 3.49 -3.96 -14.96
C LYS A 6 3.21 -3.86 -13.47
N GLY A 7 2.45 -4.81 -12.93
CA GLY A 7 2.16 -4.88 -11.51
C GLY A 7 3.42 -5.05 -10.67
N ARG A 8 4.27 -5.99 -11.05
CA ARG A 8 5.53 -6.24 -10.36
C ARG A 8 6.45 -5.02 -10.43
N SER A 9 6.52 -4.38 -11.60
CA SER A 9 7.32 -3.17 -11.78
C SER A 9 6.83 -2.06 -10.85
N PHE A 10 5.52 -1.92 -10.69
CA PHE A 10 4.95 -0.92 -9.79
C PHE A 10 5.24 -1.24 -8.32
N GLU A 11 5.26 -2.51 -7.93
CA GLU A 11 5.69 -2.90 -6.58
C GLU A 11 7.10 -2.42 -6.31
N TYR A 12 8.02 -2.63 -7.25
CA TYR A 12 9.40 -2.15 -7.11
C TYR A 12 9.48 -0.62 -7.07
N THR A 13 8.64 0.08 -7.85
CA THR A 13 8.55 1.52 -7.78
C THR A 13 8.13 1.99 -6.39
N THR A 14 7.13 1.32 -5.82
CA THR A 14 6.66 1.59 -4.46
C THR A 14 7.77 1.38 -3.44
N ILE A 15 8.50 0.26 -3.55
CA ILE A 15 9.61 -0.05 -2.64
C ILE A 15 10.70 1.02 -2.72
N ARG A 16 11.07 1.45 -3.93
CA ARG A 16 12.08 2.50 -4.07
C ARG A 16 11.65 3.80 -3.42
N ALA A 17 10.37 4.18 -3.56
CA ALA A 17 9.84 5.37 -2.94
C ALA A 17 9.91 5.29 -1.41
N LEU A 18 9.55 4.13 -0.85
CA LEU A 18 9.61 3.90 0.60
C LEU A 18 11.05 3.91 1.12
N LYS A 19 11.96 3.25 0.44
CA LYS A 19 13.37 3.22 0.84
C LYS A 19 13.99 4.62 0.83
N ALA A 20 13.61 5.44 -0.16
CA ALA A 20 14.07 6.82 -0.23
C ALA A 20 13.62 7.65 0.98
N LYS A 21 12.60 7.20 1.71
CA LYS A 21 12.08 7.85 2.91
C LYS A 21 12.52 7.14 4.18
N GLY A 22 13.48 6.24 4.10
CA GLY A 22 14.06 5.62 5.28
C GLY A 22 13.37 4.35 5.75
N PHE A 23 12.44 3.80 4.97
CA PHE A 23 11.82 2.53 5.31
C PHE A 23 12.71 1.35 4.95
N THR A 24 12.66 0.32 5.79
CA THR A 24 13.17 -1.00 5.45
C THR A 24 12.01 -1.78 4.87
N CYS A 25 12.18 -2.33 3.68
CA CYS A 25 11.08 -2.97 2.96
C CYS A 25 11.40 -4.41 2.59
N MET A 26 10.34 -5.22 2.55
CA MET A 26 10.43 -6.59 2.03
C MET A 26 9.20 -6.85 1.15
N ARG A 27 9.44 -7.40 -0.03
CA ARG A 27 8.36 -7.80 -0.93
C ARG A 27 7.79 -9.13 -0.45
N SER A 28 6.48 -9.23 -0.38
CA SER A 28 5.81 -10.48 -0.04
C SER A 28 5.98 -11.49 -1.18
N TYR A 29 6.44 -12.67 -0.85
CA TYR A 29 6.73 -13.70 -1.85
C TYR A 29 5.48 -14.43 -2.30
N ALA A 30 5.34 -14.58 -3.62
CA ALA A 30 4.31 -15.42 -4.26
C ALA A 30 2.88 -15.09 -3.82
N SER A 31 2.59 -13.85 -3.45
CA SER A 31 1.25 -13.41 -3.06
C SER A 31 0.62 -14.29 -1.97
N ARG A 32 1.44 -14.76 -1.05
CA ARG A 32 0.99 -15.64 0.04
C ARG A 32 0.27 -14.90 1.15
N THR A 33 0.31 -13.59 1.15
CA THR A 33 -0.41 -12.75 2.10
C THR A 33 -1.18 -11.68 1.35
N PRO A 34 -2.17 -11.05 1.99
CA PRO A 34 -2.88 -9.92 1.38
C PRO A 34 -1.98 -8.71 1.13
N ALA A 35 -0.84 -8.60 1.82
CA ALA A 35 0.09 -7.50 1.63
C ALA A 35 1.12 -7.83 0.55
N ASP A 36 1.37 -6.87 -0.36
CA ASP A 36 2.41 -7.02 -1.37
C ASP A 36 3.79 -6.63 -0.84
N ILE A 37 3.83 -5.68 0.08
CA ILE A 37 5.06 -5.13 0.63
C ILE A 37 4.90 -4.96 2.13
N TRP A 38 5.93 -5.32 2.87
CA TRP A 38 6.04 -5.05 4.29
C TRP A 38 7.11 -3.99 4.48
N ALA A 39 6.78 -2.90 5.18
CA ALA A 39 7.70 -1.81 5.43
C ALA A 39 7.74 -1.49 6.91
N VAL A 40 8.92 -1.16 7.39
CA VAL A 40 9.12 -0.83 8.81
C VAL A 40 9.95 0.42 8.91
N ARG A 41 9.56 1.31 9.82
CA ARG A 41 10.36 2.47 10.17
C ARG A 41 9.98 2.96 11.55
N ASP A 42 10.99 3.31 12.36
CA ASP A 42 10.81 3.88 13.71
C ASP A 42 9.89 3.05 14.60
N GLY A 43 10.05 1.73 14.53
CA GLY A 43 9.27 0.81 15.36
C GLY A 43 7.84 0.59 14.91
N ARG A 44 7.47 1.10 13.74
CA ARG A 44 6.14 0.92 13.17
C ARG A 44 6.18 0.06 11.93
N ALA A 45 5.19 -0.82 11.81
CA ALA A 45 5.01 -1.67 10.63
C ALA A 45 3.90 -1.12 9.75
N TYR A 46 4.14 -1.13 8.45
CA TYR A 46 3.21 -0.67 7.44
C TYR A 46 3.09 -1.78 6.41
N PHE A 47 1.89 -2.25 6.16
CA PHE A 47 1.65 -3.22 5.11
C PHE A 47 1.05 -2.50 3.93
N ILE A 48 1.57 -2.76 2.74
CA ILE A 48 1.19 -2.04 1.53
C ILE A 48 0.64 -3.00 0.51
N GLN A 49 -0.50 -2.66 -0.05
CA GLN A 49 -1.04 -3.31 -1.22
C GLN A 49 -0.81 -2.37 -2.40
N ALA A 50 -0.01 -2.82 -3.38
CA ALA A 50 0.36 -2.00 -4.52
C ALA A 50 -0.59 -2.29 -5.69
N LYS A 51 -1.35 -1.29 -6.09
CA LYS A 51 -2.34 -1.41 -7.17
C LYS A 51 -2.11 -0.28 -8.17
N LEU A 52 -1.46 -0.60 -9.28
CA LEU A 52 -1.10 0.40 -10.30
C LEU A 52 -2.25 1.34 -10.64
N HIS A 53 -3.46 0.82 -10.78
CA HIS A 53 -4.65 1.61 -11.12
C HIS A 53 -5.61 1.81 -9.95
N GLY A 54 -5.25 1.35 -8.76
CA GLY A 54 -6.04 1.54 -7.56
C GLY A 54 -7.32 0.70 -7.47
N ALA A 55 -7.53 -0.24 -8.38
CA ALA A 55 -8.74 -1.06 -8.39
C ALA A 55 -8.65 -2.20 -7.37
N ILE A 56 -9.45 -2.13 -6.33
CA ILE A 56 -9.49 -3.15 -5.27
C ILE A 56 -10.95 -3.47 -4.98
N SER A 57 -11.30 -4.75 -5.00
CA SER A 57 -12.66 -5.18 -4.67
C SER A 57 -12.94 -4.93 -3.17
N ALA A 58 -14.20 -4.83 -2.81
CA ALA A 58 -14.58 -4.66 -1.40
C ALA A 58 -14.08 -5.82 -0.55
N LYS A 59 -14.11 -7.04 -1.08
CA LYS A 59 -13.63 -8.22 -0.37
C LYS A 59 -12.12 -8.17 -0.13
N GLU A 60 -11.33 -7.82 -1.14
CA GLU A 60 -9.89 -7.65 -0.99
C GLU A 60 -9.56 -6.57 0.02
N TRP A 61 -10.28 -5.47 -0.04
CA TRP A 61 -10.09 -4.34 0.87
C TRP A 61 -10.27 -4.77 2.31
N ASP A 62 -11.41 -5.40 2.61
CA ASP A 62 -11.74 -5.80 3.98
C ASP A 62 -10.81 -6.90 4.47
N THR A 63 -10.44 -7.85 3.63
CA THR A 63 -9.49 -8.91 3.97
C THR A 63 -8.12 -8.32 4.32
N PHE A 64 -7.66 -7.35 3.53
CA PHE A 64 -6.39 -6.69 3.77
C PHE A 64 -6.42 -5.89 5.07
N LEU A 65 -7.50 -5.16 5.31
CA LEU A 65 -7.66 -4.38 6.54
C LEU A 65 -7.62 -5.28 7.77
N GLU A 66 -8.34 -6.40 7.74
CA GLU A 66 -8.33 -7.36 8.85
C GLU A 66 -6.95 -7.94 9.09
N TYR A 67 -6.25 -8.29 8.01
CA TYR A 67 -4.89 -8.81 8.09
C TYR A 67 -3.94 -7.80 8.77
N CYS A 68 -4.05 -6.54 8.39
CA CYS A 68 -3.23 -5.48 8.98
C CYS A 68 -3.55 -5.29 10.47
N HIS A 69 -4.83 -5.28 10.82
CA HIS A 69 -5.24 -5.13 12.22
C HIS A 69 -4.70 -6.28 13.08
N GLU A 70 -4.78 -7.49 12.59
CA GLU A 70 -4.30 -8.65 13.32
C GLU A 70 -2.79 -8.61 13.53
N ALA A 71 -2.06 -8.10 12.55
CA ALA A 71 -0.61 -7.98 12.62
C ALA A 71 -0.13 -6.74 13.36
N GLY A 72 -1.03 -5.82 13.70
CA GLY A 72 -0.65 -4.54 14.31
C GLY A 72 0.04 -3.59 13.33
N ALA A 73 -0.23 -3.73 12.05
CA ALA A 73 0.38 -2.91 11.00
C ALA A 73 -0.60 -1.87 10.46
N GLU A 74 -0.06 -0.75 9.99
CA GLU A 74 -0.84 0.29 9.31
C GLU A 74 -1.20 -0.19 7.90
N PRO A 75 -2.48 -0.12 7.51
CA PRO A 75 -2.94 -0.57 6.19
C PRO A 75 -2.77 0.55 5.16
N ILE A 76 -1.91 0.31 4.18
CA ILE A 76 -1.55 1.29 3.16
C ILE A 76 -1.83 0.72 1.78
N ILE A 77 -2.31 1.57 0.88
CA ILE A 77 -2.43 1.25 -0.54
C ILE A 77 -1.53 2.20 -1.30
N SER A 78 -0.78 1.69 -2.25
CA SER A 78 -0.04 2.53 -3.19
C SER A 78 -0.67 2.43 -4.57
N LYS A 79 -0.71 3.56 -5.28
CA LYS A 79 -1.19 3.59 -6.66
C LYS A 79 -0.45 4.67 -7.45
N ARG A 80 -0.51 4.58 -8.77
CA ARG A 80 0.01 5.62 -9.65
C ARG A 80 -0.93 6.83 -9.60
N PRO A 81 -0.40 8.06 -9.51
CA PRO A 81 -1.27 9.23 -9.62
C PRO A 81 -2.04 9.23 -10.93
N ASP A 82 -3.29 9.65 -10.89
CA ASP A 82 -4.15 9.67 -12.07
C ASP A 82 -3.54 10.51 -13.20
N GLY A 83 -3.58 9.95 -14.41
CA GLY A 83 -3.05 10.63 -15.59
C GLY A 83 -1.53 10.70 -15.67
N LYS A 84 -0.81 10.09 -14.73
CA LYS A 84 0.66 10.09 -14.70
C LYS A 84 1.23 8.75 -15.13
N THR A 85 2.45 8.76 -15.65
CA THR A 85 3.17 7.54 -16.02
C THR A 85 4.28 7.21 -15.02
N ARG A 86 4.49 8.07 -14.02
CA ARG A 86 5.52 7.92 -13.01
C ARG A 86 4.97 8.36 -11.66
N GLY A 87 5.68 7.97 -10.61
CA GLY A 87 5.34 8.37 -9.26
C GLY A 87 4.44 7.37 -8.56
N VAL A 88 4.26 7.61 -7.28
CA VAL A 88 3.41 6.77 -6.45
C VAL A 88 2.73 7.64 -5.41
N GLU A 89 1.44 7.37 -5.19
CA GLU A 89 0.67 7.96 -4.11
C GLU A 89 0.35 6.89 -3.09
N PHE A 90 0.30 7.29 -1.83
CA PHE A 90 -0.02 6.38 -0.73
C PHE A 90 -1.30 6.82 -0.05
N TYR A 91 -2.14 5.84 0.28
CA TYR A 91 -3.41 6.06 0.96
C TYR A 91 -3.48 5.17 2.18
N ARG A 92 -3.94 5.72 3.30
CA ARG A 92 -4.23 4.92 4.50
C ARG A 92 -5.67 4.45 4.43
N ILE A 93 -5.90 3.18 4.71
CA ILE A 93 -7.25 2.67 4.85
C ILE A 93 -7.78 3.07 6.22
N LEU A 94 -8.95 3.68 6.24
CA LEU A 94 -9.57 4.15 7.48
C LEU A 94 -10.69 3.22 7.96
N ASN A 95 -11.45 2.65 7.03
CA ASN A 95 -12.64 1.88 7.35
C ASN A 95 -12.87 0.77 6.35
N ARG A 96 -13.69 -0.20 6.73
CA ARG A 96 -14.18 -1.24 5.80
C ARG A 96 -15.02 -0.59 4.71
N ARG A 97 -15.09 -1.25 3.56
CA ARG A 97 -15.95 -0.80 2.47
C ARG A 97 -17.40 -1.03 2.85
N GLY A 98 -18.29 -0.16 2.38
CA GLY A 98 -19.73 -0.32 2.58
C GLY A 98 -20.27 0.13 3.93
N THR A 99 -19.45 0.77 4.76
CA THR A 99 -19.89 1.25 6.09
C THR A 99 -20.52 2.62 6.06
N GLY A 100 -20.52 3.30 4.91
CA GLY A 100 -20.96 4.68 4.79
C GLY A 100 -19.95 5.69 5.32
N LYS A 101 -18.85 5.24 5.89
CA LYS A 101 -17.75 6.09 6.36
C LYS A 101 -16.71 6.23 5.26
N ARG A 102 -15.92 7.30 5.34
CA ARG A 102 -14.80 7.50 4.42
C ARG A 102 -13.82 6.33 4.53
N PRO A 103 -13.57 5.57 3.45
CA PRO A 103 -12.77 4.36 3.56
C PRO A 103 -11.26 4.58 3.54
N TRP A 104 -10.79 5.71 3.01
CA TRP A 104 -9.36 5.96 2.86
C TRP A 104 -9.04 7.46 2.89
N GLU A 105 -7.76 7.78 3.10
CA GLU A 105 -7.24 9.14 2.99
C GLU A 105 -5.90 9.15 2.26
N LEU A 106 -5.65 10.21 1.51
CA LEU A 106 -4.36 10.41 0.86
C LEU A 106 -3.32 10.78 1.91
N LEU A 107 -2.16 10.13 1.87
CA LEU A 107 -1.08 10.42 2.79
C LEU A 107 -0.10 11.40 2.17
N THR A 108 0.31 12.40 2.94
CA THR A 108 1.44 13.26 2.62
C THR A 108 2.70 12.63 3.22
N LEU A 109 3.85 13.20 2.92
CA LEU A 109 5.10 12.78 3.54
C LEU A 109 5.04 12.88 5.07
N THR A 110 4.37 13.93 5.57
CA THR A 110 4.17 14.15 6.99
C THR A 110 3.31 13.06 7.62
N ASP A 111 2.16 12.77 6.98
CA ASP A 111 1.22 11.76 7.49
C ASP A 111 1.81 10.36 7.51
N PHE A 112 2.78 10.11 6.65
CA PHE A 112 3.48 8.83 6.61
C PHE A 112 4.51 8.72 7.73
N GLY A 113 4.60 9.73 8.59
CA GLY A 113 5.60 9.76 9.64
C GLY A 113 7.01 9.95 9.09
N LEU A 114 7.14 10.58 7.96
CA LEU A 114 8.38 10.71 7.22
C LEU A 114 9.07 12.06 7.41
N ILE A 115 8.65 12.78 8.38
CA ILE A 115 9.25 14.05 8.72
C ILE A 115 10.58 13.80 9.41
#